data_0a0523eb0863d3bd3d133ffe5fcb8746
#
_entry.id   0a0523eb0863d3bd3d133ffe5fcb8746
#
_cell.length_a   1.000
_cell.length_b   1.000
_cell.length_c   1.000
_cell.angle_alpha   90.00
_cell.angle_beta   90.00
_cell.angle_gamma   90.00
#
_symmetry.space_group_name_H-M   'P 1'
#
loop_
_entity.id
_entity.type
_entity.pdbx_description
1 polymer ?
#
loop_
_entity_poly.entity_id
_entity_poly.type
_entity_poly.pdbx_seq_one_letter_code
_entity_poly.pdbx_strand_id
1 'polypeptide(L)'
;MAKSIMLMGTSSHVGKSILTTALCRIFHQQGKRVVPFKAQNMALNSYVTLDGREMGRAQVAQAEAAGLAPEVDMNPVLLKPTGNAQSQVVIMGEPVGNMSAREYHTGYSLKAWEAVEVSLDRLRAAYDLLVIEGAGSPAEINLKANDIVNMRVAKHLRAPVLLIADIDRGGALASLVGTLELLDAEERALVKGLVINKFRGDVSLLTPALDFLEQKTGKPVLGVIPHIDALGIDEEDSVSLDEQHYGDTAAFDGQLRIAVIRTPKLSNFTDFDALAHEPDVALYYVRTPEELGHPDLILLPGSKNTTEDLLHIRQVGLADAIRTCVTAGTPLFGICGGYQMLGERISDPLHTESEHDVVEGLGYLPLTTTFAARKHLRQVTADCAAFPFLGENISVHGMRGYEIHMGDTAFAEEVCRPFRIVRAGNAEESVWDGAVSADGRIAGTYIHGIFDDDHFRRAVLNRLRARHGMEELPIQYRYGAEKEHAYDRLAATVQRSLDMDKLAAIIAAGDAR
;
A
#
# COMPACT_ATOMS: atom_id res chain seq x y z
N MET A 1 1.28 19.27 25.51
CA MET A 1 1.11 17.94 24.88
C MET A 1 0.34 18.10 23.60
N ALA A 2 0.66 17.31 22.57
CA ALA A 2 -0.06 17.33 21.30
C ALA A 2 -1.55 17.08 21.50
N LYS A 3 -2.39 17.76 20.72
CA LYS A 3 -3.81 17.45 20.59
C LYS A 3 -3.98 16.18 19.74
N SER A 4 -5.14 15.57 19.80
CA SER A 4 -5.45 14.38 19.00
C SER A 4 -6.87 14.41 18.45
N ILE A 5 -7.07 13.73 17.34
CA ILE A 5 -8.36 13.36 16.76
C ILE A 5 -8.27 11.95 16.22
N MET A 6 -9.28 11.12 16.45
CA MET A 6 -9.27 9.74 16.00
C MET A 6 -10.44 9.45 15.07
N LEU A 7 -10.16 8.80 13.95
CA LEU A 7 -11.14 8.38 12.96
C LEU A 7 -11.39 6.88 13.11
N MET A 8 -12.62 6.52 13.45
CA MET A 8 -13.06 5.12 13.51
C MET A 8 -14.15 4.87 12.48
N GLY A 9 -14.25 3.65 11.99
CA GLY A 9 -15.27 3.26 11.03
C GLY A 9 -16.32 2.36 11.65
N THR A 10 -17.50 2.35 11.06
CA THR A 10 -18.51 1.32 11.38
C THR A 10 -18.15 -0.05 10.81
N SER A 11 -17.19 -0.08 9.86
CA SER A 11 -16.63 -1.30 9.26
C SER A 11 -15.28 -1.00 8.60
N SER A 12 -14.64 -2.03 7.99
CA SER A 12 -13.54 -1.85 7.05
C SER A 12 -14.01 -1.12 5.79
N HIS A 13 -13.08 -0.52 5.05
CA HIS A 13 -13.30 0.16 3.75
C HIS A 13 -14.29 1.35 3.76
N VAL A 14 -14.68 1.88 4.92
CA VAL A 14 -15.55 3.08 4.99
C VAL A 14 -14.82 4.38 4.62
N GLY A 15 -13.51 4.32 4.33
CA GLY A 15 -12.69 5.46 3.93
C GLY A 15 -11.92 6.15 5.05
N LYS A 16 -11.66 5.47 6.19
CA LYS A 16 -10.84 6.01 7.29
C LYS A 16 -9.49 6.54 6.82
N SER A 17 -8.75 5.72 6.07
CA SER A 17 -7.38 6.04 5.61
C SER A 17 -7.37 7.27 4.73
N ILE A 18 -8.31 7.37 3.80
CA ILE A 18 -8.46 8.54 2.90
C ILE A 18 -8.80 9.81 3.69
N LEU A 19 -9.73 9.73 4.66
CA LEU A 19 -10.07 10.90 5.49
C LEU A 19 -8.92 11.27 6.44
N THR A 20 -8.17 10.31 6.94
CA THR A 20 -6.94 10.56 7.73
C THR A 20 -5.91 11.30 6.88
N THR A 21 -5.66 10.85 5.65
CA THR A 21 -4.76 11.51 4.68
C THR A 21 -5.21 12.95 4.41
N ALA A 22 -6.53 13.15 4.17
CA ALA A 22 -7.09 14.48 3.97
C ALA A 22 -6.86 15.41 5.17
N LEU A 23 -7.14 14.95 6.39
CA LEU A 23 -6.95 15.75 7.59
C LEU A 23 -5.46 16.05 7.85
N CYS A 24 -4.57 15.11 7.59
CA CYS A 24 -3.13 15.34 7.63
C CYS A 24 -2.73 16.48 6.67
N ARG A 25 -3.20 16.45 5.42
CA ARG A 25 -2.92 17.50 4.44
C ARG A 25 -3.52 18.85 4.83
N ILE A 26 -4.79 18.89 5.24
CA ILE A 26 -5.48 20.10 5.68
C ILE A 26 -4.71 20.78 6.83
N PHE A 27 -4.38 20.02 7.88
CA PHE A 27 -3.69 20.60 9.03
C PHE A 27 -2.24 20.99 8.74
N HIS A 28 -1.56 20.27 7.84
CA HIS A 28 -0.25 20.66 7.32
C HIS A 28 -0.33 21.98 6.58
N GLN A 29 -1.30 22.17 5.67
CA GLN A 29 -1.52 23.44 4.95
C GLN A 29 -1.88 24.61 5.88
N GLN A 30 -2.46 24.32 7.04
CA GLN A 30 -2.70 25.31 8.10
C GLN A 30 -1.46 25.62 8.95
N GLY A 31 -0.29 25.04 8.63
CA GLY A 31 0.98 25.27 9.33
C GLY A 31 1.11 24.53 10.65
N LYS A 32 0.28 23.52 10.94
CA LYS A 32 0.43 22.68 12.13
C LYS A 32 1.48 21.59 11.90
N ARG A 33 2.25 21.28 12.92
CA ARG A 33 3.08 20.06 12.95
C ARG A 33 2.17 18.88 13.24
N VAL A 34 1.52 18.37 12.18
CA VAL A 34 0.59 17.23 12.24
C VAL A 34 1.32 15.93 11.93
N VAL A 35 0.94 14.84 12.59
CA VAL A 35 1.47 13.50 12.34
C VAL A 35 0.34 12.48 12.29
N PRO A 36 0.34 11.55 11.30
CA PRO A 36 -0.58 10.42 11.28
C PRO A 36 -0.16 9.36 12.31
N PHE A 37 -1.13 8.56 12.75
CA PHE A 37 -0.87 7.40 13.59
C PHE A 37 -1.90 6.30 13.37
N LYS A 38 -1.44 5.06 13.23
CA LYS A 38 -2.28 3.85 13.25
C LYS A 38 -1.56 2.79 14.07
N ALA A 39 -2.11 2.44 15.21
CA ALA A 39 -1.47 1.53 16.16
C ALA A 39 -1.09 0.19 15.54
N GLN A 40 -2.00 -0.39 14.76
CA GLN A 40 -1.77 -1.63 14.03
C GLN A 40 -2.39 -1.53 12.64
N ASN A 41 -1.64 -1.96 11.63
CA ASN A 41 -2.15 -2.16 10.29
C ASN A 41 -2.08 -3.64 9.87
N MET A 42 -2.96 -4.06 8.98
CA MET A 42 -2.92 -5.37 8.34
C MET A 42 -2.92 -5.16 6.82
N ALA A 43 -1.76 -5.30 6.19
CA ALA A 43 -1.59 -5.06 4.76
C ALA A 43 -0.44 -5.88 4.18
N LEU A 44 -0.54 -6.21 2.90
CA LEU A 44 0.58 -6.76 2.12
C LEU A 44 1.45 -5.66 1.50
N ASN A 45 0.88 -4.46 1.32
CA ASN A 45 1.62 -3.29 0.88
C ASN A 45 2.41 -2.68 2.03
N SER A 46 3.70 -2.63 1.89
CA SER A 46 4.61 -2.06 2.86
C SER A 46 5.67 -1.19 2.20
N TYR A 47 6.35 -0.42 3.00
CA TYR A 47 7.37 0.53 2.61
C TYR A 47 8.55 0.43 3.58
N VAL A 48 9.72 0.83 3.15
CA VAL A 48 10.92 0.88 3.99
C VAL A 48 11.22 2.33 4.35
N THR A 49 11.32 2.62 5.62
CA THR A 49 11.69 3.96 6.12
C THR A 49 13.16 4.28 5.87
N LEU A 50 13.56 5.54 6.04
CA LEU A 50 14.95 5.98 5.83
C LEU A 50 15.96 5.27 6.74
N ASP A 51 15.53 4.84 7.92
CA ASP A 51 16.34 4.07 8.88
C ASP A 51 16.29 2.56 8.65
N GLY A 52 15.69 2.11 7.53
CA GLY A 52 15.69 0.71 7.12
C GLY A 52 14.67 -0.16 7.86
N ARG A 53 13.53 0.38 8.24
CA ARG A 53 12.44 -0.31 8.94
C ARG A 53 11.19 -0.41 8.09
N GLU A 54 10.34 -1.39 8.38
CA GLU A 54 9.13 -1.67 7.61
C GLU A 54 7.88 -1.05 8.24
N MET A 55 7.02 -0.41 7.42
CA MET A 55 5.71 0.09 7.84
C MET A 55 4.66 -0.04 6.74
N GLY A 56 3.38 0.11 7.08
CA GLY A 56 2.26 0.02 6.15
C GLY A 56 2.21 1.17 5.16
N ARG A 57 1.90 0.89 3.89
CA ARG A 57 1.88 1.88 2.81
C ARG A 57 0.86 3.00 3.01
N ALA A 58 -0.30 2.71 3.58
CA ALA A 58 -1.31 3.73 3.86
C ALA A 58 -0.79 4.84 4.80
N GLN A 59 0.00 4.47 5.83
CA GLN A 59 0.57 5.45 6.75
C GLN A 59 1.72 6.24 6.11
N VAL A 60 2.37 5.68 5.08
CA VAL A 60 3.32 6.42 4.23
C VAL A 60 2.60 7.55 3.49
N ALA A 61 1.48 7.25 2.81
CA ALA A 61 0.69 8.27 2.13
C ALA A 61 0.18 9.36 3.09
N GLN A 62 -0.19 8.98 4.31
CA GLN A 62 -0.61 9.93 5.35
C GLN A 62 0.56 10.81 5.83
N ALA A 63 1.76 10.24 5.97
CA ALA A 63 2.98 10.99 6.33
C ALA A 63 3.37 11.96 5.21
N GLU A 64 3.38 11.52 3.96
CA GLU A 64 3.64 12.35 2.79
C GLU A 64 2.64 13.52 2.70
N ALA A 65 1.34 13.25 2.91
CA ALA A 65 0.31 14.30 2.95
C ALA A 65 0.54 15.32 4.07
N ALA A 66 1.15 14.90 5.18
CA ALA A 66 1.58 15.77 6.29
C ALA A 66 2.92 16.47 6.03
N GLY A 67 3.58 16.24 4.88
CA GLY A 67 4.90 16.78 4.58
C GLY A 67 6.03 16.16 5.41
N LEU A 68 5.86 14.90 5.87
CA LEU A 68 6.79 14.20 6.75
C LEU A 68 7.45 13.03 6.04
N ALA A 69 8.68 12.72 6.41
CA ALA A 69 9.27 11.42 6.12
C ALA A 69 8.57 10.34 6.94
N PRO A 70 8.22 9.18 6.34
CA PRO A 70 7.61 8.08 7.07
C PRO A 70 8.52 7.51 8.16
N GLU A 71 7.98 7.31 9.36
CA GLU A 71 8.67 6.75 10.53
C GLU A 71 7.82 5.65 11.16
N VAL A 72 8.46 4.60 11.70
CA VAL A 72 7.75 3.44 12.27
C VAL A 72 6.88 3.78 13.47
N ASP A 73 7.18 4.86 14.20
CA ASP A 73 6.32 5.33 15.27
C ASP A 73 4.90 5.70 14.77
N MET A 74 4.74 6.01 13.48
CA MET A 74 3.43 6.28 12.87
C MET A 74 2.60 4.99 12.65
N ASN A 75 3.26 3.82 12.58
CA ASN A 75 2.63 2.50 12.46
C ASN A 75 3.48 1.42 13.18
N PRO A 76 3.45 1.37 14.52
CA PRO A 76 4.34 0.51 15.30
C PRO A 76 4.09 -1.00 15.14
N VAL A 77 2.89 -1.39 14.72
CA VAL A 77 2.54 -2.81 14.51
C VAL A 77 2.01 -3.01 13.09
N LEU A 78 2.63 -3.92 12.34
CA LEU A 78 2.18 -4.32 11.02
C LEU A 78 1.99 -5.84 10.98
N LEU A 79 0.84 -6.29 10.53
CA LEU A 79 0.52 -7.69 10.29
C LEU A 79 0.50 -7.95 8.78
N LYS A 80 1.31 -8.91 8.32
CA LYS A 80 1.35 -9.30 6.90
C LYS A 80 0.80 -10.71 6.74
N PRO A 81 -0.42 -10.89 6.18
CA PRO A 81 -1.00 -12.21 5.97
C PRO A 81 -0.09 -13.11 5.12
N THR A 82 0.32 -14.26 5.67
CA THR A 82 1.19 -15.24 4.98
C THR A 82 0.44 -16.46 4.48
N GLY A 83 -0.66 -16.84 5.14
CA GLY A 83 -1.47 -18.00 4.80
C GLY A 83 -2.84 -17.96 5.47
N ASN A 84 -3.54 -19.09 5.50
CA ASN A 84 -4.83 -19.20 6.15
C ASN A 84 -4.70 -18.97 7.67
N ALA A 85 -5.26 -17.85 8.14
CA ALA A 85 -5.26 -17.44 9.54
C ALA A 85 -3.85 -17.26 10.17
N GLN A 86 -2.82 -17.03 9.36
CA GLN A 86 -1.46 -16.73 9.80
C GLN A 86 -1.00 -15.38 9.25
N SER A 87 -0.19 -14.67 10.05
CA SER A 87 0.43 -13.41 9.66
C SER A 87 1.85 -13.32 10.18
N GLN A 88 2.75 -12.75 9.39
CA GLN A 88 4.01 -12.26 9.90
C GLN A 88 3.74 -11.00 10.72
N VAL A 89 4.17 -11.02 11.97
CA VAL A 89 4.07 -9.88 12.89
C VAL A 89 5.33 -9.05 12.80
N VAL A 90 5.18 -7.76 12.58
CA VAL A 90 6.26 -6.76 12.52
C VAL A 90 6.02 -5.75 13.63
N ILE A 91 6.99 -5.56 14.53
CA ILE A 91 6.94 -4.59 15.63
C ILE A 91 8.05 -3.57 15.43
N MET A 92 7.72 -2.29 15.47
CA MET A 92 8.67 -1.18 15.26
C MET A 92 9.53 -1.38 14.00
N GLY A 93 8.90 -1.94 12.95
CA GLY A 93 9.53 -2.19 11.66
C GLY A 93 10.42 -3.44 11.57
N GLU A 94 10.51 -4.23 12.64
CA GLU A 94 11.29 -5.47 12.69
C GLU A 94 10.37 -6.70 12.72
N PRO A 95 10.58 -7.72 11.88
CA PRO A 95 9.79 -8.95 11.92
C PRO A 95 10.11 -9.73 13.20
N VAL A 96 9.07 -10.11 13.95
CA VAL A 96 9.20 -10.87 15.20
C VAL A 96 8.78 -12.34 15.07
N GLY A 97 8.23 -12.73 13.92
CA GLY A 97 7.85 -14.10 13.59
C GLY A 97 6.47 -14.22 12.97
N ASN A 98 6.11 -15.44 12.60
CA ASN A 98 4.79 -15.80 12.09
C ASN A 98 3.91 -16.26 13.24
N MET A 99 2.67 -15.80 13.29
CA MET A 99 1.70 -16.16 14.33
C MET A 99 0.33 -16.42 13.70
N SER A 100 -0.39 -17.40 14.26
CA SER A 100 -1.80 -17.55 13.96
C SER A 100 -2.62 -16.38 14.55
N ALA A 101 -3.77 -16.10 13.96
CA ALA A 101 -4.70 -15.10 14.49
C ALA A 101 -5.05 -15.36 15.97
N ARG A 102 -5.18 -16.66 16.34
CA ARG A 102 -5.46 -17.06 17.72
C ARG A 102 -4.32 -16.70 18.67
N GLU A 103 -3.08 -17.07 18.34
CA GLU A 103 -1.90 -16.74 19.15
C GLU A 103 -1.73 -15.24 19.31
N TYR A 104 -1.91 -14.49 18.23
CA TYR A 104 -1.82 -13.05 18.27
C TYR A 104 -2.87 -12.44 19.20
N HIS A 105 -4.15 -12.79 19.02
CA HIS A 105 -5.25 -12.21 19.80
C HIS A 105 -5.35 -12.75 21.24
N THR A 106 -4.80 -13.92 21.57
CA THR A 106 -4.88 -14.47 22.95
C THR A 106 -3.81 -13.95 23.92
N GLY A 107 -3.02 -12.97 23.53
CA GLY A 107 -2.07 -12.34 24.46
C GLY A 107 -0.92 -11.58 23.82
N TYR A 108 -0.54 -11.88 22.57
CA TYR A 108 0.58 -11.17 21.95
C TYR A 108 0.24 -9.72 21.60
N SER A 109 -1.00 -9.43 21.22
CA SER A 109 -1.45 -8.06 20.95
C SER A 109 -1.24 -7.13 22.16
N LEU A 110 -1.41 -7.63 23.40
CA LEU A 110 -1.15 -6.84 24.60
C LEU A 110 0.35 -6.57 24.83
N LYS A 111 1.25 -7.46 24.35
CA LYS A 111 2.70 -7.18 24.35
C LYS A 111 3.05 -6.13 23.29
N ALA A 112 2.38 -6.20 22.11
CA ALA A 112 2.54 -5.20 21.07
C ALA A 112 2.05 -3.80 21.51
N TRP A 113 1.15 -3.73 22.50
CA TRP A 113 0.67 -2.47 23.08
C TRP A 113 1.80 -1.62 23.67
N GLU A 114 2.83 -2.22 24.26
CA GLU A 114 3.99 -1.48 24.78
C GLU A 114 4.68 -0.65 23.69
N ALA A 115 4.81 -1.19 22.47
CA ALA A 115 5.36 -0.46 21.34
C ALA A 115 4.44 0.69 20.91
N VAL A 116 3.12 0.48 20.97
CA VAL A 116 2.09 1.50 20.68
C VAL A 116 2.22 2.67 21.66
N GLU A 117 2.32 2.40 22.97
CA GLU A 117 2.45 3.43 24.00
C GLU A 117 3.73 4.26 23.81
N VAL A 118 4.86 3.61 23.61
CA VAL A 118 6.14 4.27 23.36
C VAL A 118 6.09 5.18 22.14
N SER A 119 5.49 4.71 21.04
CA SER A 119 5.34 5.50 19.82
C SER A 119 4.42 6.70 20.03
N LEU A 120 3.28 6.52 20.70
CA LEU A 120 2.37 7.61 21.03
C LEU A 120 3.05 8.68 21.88
N ASP A 121 3.82 8.30 22.88
CA ASP A 121 4.54 9.24 23.75
C ASP A 121 5.58 10.06 22.97
N ARG A 122 6.33 9.41 22.06
CA ARG A 122 7.30 10.09 21.20
C ARG A 122 6.62 11.08 20.27
N LEU A 123 5.56 10.66 19.58
CA LEU A 123 4.84 11.51 18.65
C LEU A 123 4.16 12.69 19.36
N ARG A 124 3.58 12.46 20.54
CA ARG A 124 2.98 13.54 21.37
C ARG A 124 4.00 14.57 21.87
N ALA A 125 5.24 14.18 22.04
CA ALA A 125 6.31 15.09 22.41
C ALA A 125 6.82 15.93 21.23
N ALA A 126 6.78 15.39 20.01
CA ALA A 126 7.38 15.98 18.82
C ALA A 126 6.43 16.85 18.00
N TYR A 127 5.11 16.57 18.02
CA TYR A 127 4.12 17.19 17.13
C TYR A 127 3.05 17.98 17.89
N ASP A 128 2.26 18.77 17.17
CA ASP A 128 1.18 19.58 17.75
C ASP A 128 -0.17 18.85 17.70
N LEU A 129 -0.34 17.98 16.68
CA LEU A 129 -1.59 17.27 16.44
C LEU A 129 -1.31 15.85 15.92
N LEU A 130 -1.94 14.86 16.56
CA LEU A 130 -2.03 13.49 16.07
C LEU A 130 -3.36 13.27 15.37
N VAL A 131 -3.33 12.83 14.10
CA VAL A 131 -4.50 12.32 13.37
C VAL A 131 -4.42 10.80 13.39
N ILE A 132 -5.31 10.18 14.16
CA ILE A 132 -5.23 8.75 14.49
C ILE A 132 -6.27 7.98 13.69
N GLU A 133 -5.85 6.88 13.09
CA GLU A 133 -6.72 5.97 12.37
C GLU A 133 -6.97 4.69 13.18
N GLY A 134 -8.25 4.33 13.38
CA GLY A 134 -8.63 3.02 13.89
C GLY A 134 -8.68 1.95 12.79
N ALA A 135 -8.87 0.70 13.17
CA ALA A 135 -9.00 -0.41 12.24
C ALA A 135 -10.35 -1.13 12.39
N GLY A 136 -10.97 -1.51 11.26
CA GLY A 136 -12.29 -2.17 11.27
C GLY A 136 -13.35 -1.32 11.96
N SER A 137 -14.05 -1.92 12.95
CA SER A 137 -15.06 -1.28 13.77
C SER A 137 -14.70 -1.38 15.26
N PRO A 138 -14.97 -0.34 16.08
CA PRO A 138 -14.80 -0.41 17.54
C PRO A 138 -15.86 -1.30 18.22
N ALA A 139 -16.87 -1.75 17.47
CA ALA A 139 -17.97 -2.56 17.96
C ALA A 139 -17.75 -4.08 17.83
N GLU A 140 -16.53 -4.51 17.49
CA GLU A 140 -16.15 -5.93 17.42
C GLU A 140 -15.99 -6.51 18.83
N ILE A 141 -17.13 -6.89 19.46
CA ILE A 141 -17.20 -7.29 20.88
C ILE A 141 -16.30 -8.48 21.19
N ASN A 142 -16.16 -9.42 20.26
CA ASN A 142 -15.30 -10.61 20.37
C ASN A 142 -13.82 -10.28 20.43
N LEU A 143 -13.38 -9.12 19.91
CA LEU A 143 -12.00 -8.66 19.89
C LEU A 143 -11.69 -7.59 20.93
N LYS A 144 -12.73 -7.01 21.56
CA LYS A 144 -12.64 -5.81 22.41
C LYS A 144 -11.62 -5.94 23.55
N ALA A 145 -11.53 -7.11 24.20
CA ALA A 145 -10.62 -7.33 25.33
C ALA A 145 -9.14 -7.19 24.95
N ASN A 146 -8.80 -7.54 23.71
CA ASN A 146 -7.45 -7.56 23.17
C ASN A 146 -7.24 -6.49 22.07
N ASP A 147 -8.18 -5.56 21.94
CA ASP A 147 -8.08 -4.44 21.01
C ASP A 147 -6.92 -3.52 21.39
N ILE A 148 -6.07 -3.21 20.43
CA ILE A 148 -4.98 -2.23 20.57
C ILE A 148 -5.07 -1.11 19.53
N VAL A 149 -6.15 -1.05 18.73
CA VAL A 149 -6.24 -0.16 17.57
C VAL A 149 -7.37 0.86 17.64
N ASN A 150 -8.42 0.58 18.42
CA ASN A 150 -9.61 1.43 18.48
C ASN A 150 -9.76 2.08 19.86
N MET A 151 -10.70 1.59 20.69
CA MET A 151 -11.07 2.25 21.93
C MET A 151 -9.97 2.24 22.99
N ARG A 152 -9.02 1.30 22.97
CA ARG A 152 -7.85 1.35 23.85
C ARG A 152 -6.98 2.59 23.56
N VAL A 153 -6.70 2.88 22.28
CA VAL A 153 -5.96 4.10 21.90
C VAL A 153 -6.75 5.35 22.26
N ALA A 154 -8.06 5.38 21.94
CA ALA A 154 -8.90 6.52 22.23
C ALA A 154 -8.97 6.82 23.75
N LYS A 155 -9.10 5.81 24.59
CA LYS A 155 -9.13 5.94 26.07
C LYS A 155 -7.77 6.38 26.62
N HIS A 156 -6.67 5.78 26.13
CA HIS A 156 -5.30 6.10 26.56
C HIS A 156 -4.97 7.59 26.35
N LEU A 157 -5.36 8.12 25.19
CA LEU A 157 -5.14 9.53 24.82
C LEU A 157 -6.28 10.46 25.24
N ARG A 158 -7.44 9.94 25.67
CA ARG A 158 -8.70 10.69 25.75
C ARG A 158 -9.05 11.39 24.43
N ALA A 159 -8.68 10.77 23.32
CA ALA A 159 -8.86 11.33 22.00
C ALA A 159 -10.35 11.44 21.64
N PRO A 160 -10.82 12.59 21.15
CA PRO A 160 -12.13 12.68 20.54
C PRO A 160 -12.18 11.83 19.28
N VAL A 161 -13.32 11.12 19.10
CA VAL A 161 -13.51 10.19 18.00
C VAL A 161 -14.54 10.73 17.02
N LEU A 162 -14.23 10.64 15.72
CA LEU A 162 -15.20 10.75 14.63
C LEU A 162 -15.55 9.34 14.14
N LEU A 163 -16.82 9.00 14.15
CA LEU A 163 -17.31 7.73 13.64
C LEU A 163 -17.80 7.88 12.20
N ILE A 164 -17.23 7.10 11.29
CA ILE A 164 -17.42 7.21 9.84
C ILE A 164 -18.22 6.01 9.35
N ALA A 165 -19.22 6.25 8.50
CA ALA A 165 -19.95 5.21 7.79
C ALA A 165 -19.95 5.44 6.28
N ASP A 166 -19.89 4.35 5.53
CA ASP A 166 -20.03 4.32 4.07
C ASP A 166 -21.52 4.23 3.71
N ILE A 167 -22.02 5.22 2.95
CA ILE A 167 -23.43 5.25 2.55
C ILE A 167 -23.67 4.57 1.20
N ASP A 168 -22.65 4.38 0.39
CA ASP A 168 -22.77 3.82 -0.97
C ASP A 168 -23.27 2.37 -0.94
N ARG A 169 -22.89 1.61 0.10
CA ARG A 169 -23.34 0.21 0.30
C ARG A 169 -24.70 0.06 0.98
N GLY A 170 -25.32 1.15 1.41
CA GLY A 170 -26.55 1.14 2.19
C GLY A 170 -26.35 0.81 3.67
N GLY A 171 -27.38 1.04 4.50
CA GLY A 171 -27.36 0.71 5.93
C GLY A 171 -26.50 1.62 6.82
N ALA A 172 -25.95 2.71 6.32
CA ALA A 172 -25.06 3.60 7.06
C ALA A 172 -25.64 4.13 8.37
N LEU A 173 -26.93 4.54 8.36
CA LEU A 173 -27.60 5.03 9.57
C LEU A 173 -27.72 3.94 10.64
N ALA A 174 -28.11 2.73 10.24
CA ALA A 174 -28.22 1.59 11.14
C ALA A 174 -26.86 1.22 11.72
N SER A 175 -25.80 1.23 10.92
CA SER A 175 -24.45 0.90 11.38
C SER A 175 -23.88 1.95 12.35
N LEU A 176 -24.14 3.25 12.13
CA LEU A 176 -23.77 4.30 13.08
C LEU A 176 -24.48 4.14 14.43
N VAL A 177 -25.80 3.98 14.41
CA VAL A 177 -26.59 3.78 15.62
C VAL A 177 -26.19 2.49 16.33
N GLY A 178 -26.08 1.38 15.60
CA GLY A 178 -25.69 0.07 16.15
C GLY A 178 -24.30 0.08 16.76
N THR A 179 -23.32 0.71 16.09
CA THR A 179 -21.96 0.85 16.62
C THR A 179 -21.98 1.61 17.95
N LEU A 180 -22.68 2.75 18.03
CA LEU A 180 -22.79 3.52 19.27
C LEU A 180 -23.49 2.76 20.40
N GLU A 181 -24.51 1.95 20.10
CA GLU A 181 -25.20 1.12 21.10
C GLU A 181 -24.32 0.00 21.68
N LEU A 182 -23.39 -0.54 20.89
CA LEU A 182 -22.47 -1.59 21.33
C LEU A 182 -21.27 -1.04 22.13
N LEU A 183 -21.01 0.26 22.09
CA LEU A 183 -19.99 0.90 22.91
C LEU A 183 -20.49 1.10 24.34
N ASP A 184 -19.59 0.95 25.33
CA ASP A 184 -19.89 1.31 26.70
C ASP A 184 -20.05 2.84 26.86
N ALA A 185 -20.50 3.29 28.04
CA ALA A 185 -20.81 4.71 28.28
C ALA A 185 -19.55 5.61 28.14
N GLU A 186 -18.38 5.13 28.59
CA GLU A 186 -17.13 5.87 28.50
C GLU A 186 -16.67 5.98 27.04
N GLU A 187 -16.70 4.89 26.29
CA GLU A 187 -16.35 4.84 24.86
C GLU A 187 -17.28 5.70 24.02
N ARG A 188 -18.59 5.59 24.27
CA ARG A 188 -19.60 6.42 23.59
C ARG A 188 -19.40 7.90 23.88
N ALA A 189 -18.93 8.26 25.07
CA ALA A 189 -18.63 9.65 25.44
C ALA A 189 -17.43 10.22 24.65
N LEU A 190 -16.48 9.39 24.23
CA LEU A 190 -15.36 9.81 23.36
C LEU A 190 -15.80 10.09 21.93
N VAL A 191 -16.87 9.47 21.44
CA VAL A 191 -17.40 9.79 20.09
C VAL A 191 -18.02 11.17 20.11
N LYS A 192 -17.43 12.12 19.38
CA LYS A 192 -17.82 13.55 19.36
C LYS A 192 -18.54 13.97 18.09
N GLY A 193 -18.48 13.15 17.04
CA GLY A 193 -19.15 13.46 15.78
C GLY A 193 -19.27 12.26 14.87
N LEU A 194 -20.18 12.38 13.91
CA LEU A 194 -20.47 11.40 12.89
C LEU A 194 -20.08 11.97 11.51
N VAL A 195 -19.61 11.12 10.61
CA VAL A 195 -19.30 11.48 9.22
C VAL A 195 -19.93 10.45 8.29
N ILE A 196 -20.67 10.92 7.31
CA ILE A 196 -21.18 10.10 6.20
C ILE A 196 -20.18 10.21 5.06
N ASN A 197 -19.72 9.09 4.54
CA ASN A 197 -18.72 9.06 3.46
C ASN A 197 -19.26 8.35 2.21
N LYS A 198 -18.61 8.62 1.08
CA LYS A 198 -18.88 8.05 -0.26
C LYS A 198 -20.31 8.34 -0.76
N PHE A 199 -20.82 9.52 -0.47
CA PHE A 199 -22.17 9.90 -0.90
C PHE A 199 -22.20 10.22 -2.40
N ARG A 200 -23.21 9.66 -3.08
CA ARG A 200 -23.52 9.98 -4.49
C ARG A 200 -24.89 10.64 -4.55
N GLY A 201 -24.98 11.81 -5.14
CA GLY A 201 -26.23 12.50 -5.38
C GLY A 201 -26.35 13.86 -4.67
N ASP A 202 -27.59 14.32 -4.47
CA ASP A 202 -27.91 15.61 -3.83
C ASP A 202 -27.97 15.48 -2.32
N VAL A 203 -27.03 16.13 -1.62
CA VAL A 203 -26.92 16.13 -0.15
C VAL A 203 -28.19 16.69 0.52
N SER A 204 -28.93 17.59 -0.14
CA SER A 204 -30.15 18.15 0.44
C SER A 204 -31.23 17.09 0.72
N LEU A 205 -31.23 15.99 -0.02
CA LEU A 205 -32.15 14.85 0.18
C LEU A 205 -31.81 14.03 1.43
N LEU A 206 -30.59 14.16 1.95
CA LEU A 206 -30.15 13.49 3.19
C LEU A 206 -30.53 14.25 4.47
N THR A 207 -30.91 15.50 4.38
CA THR A 207 -31.18 16.33 5.57
C THR A 207 -32.08 15.65 6.61
N PRO A 208 -33.23 15.04 6.26
CA PRO A 208 -34.07 14.35 7.25
C PRO A 208 -33.37 13.16 7.93
N ALA A 209 -32.46 12.49 7.22
CA ALA A 209 -31.68 11.36 7.76
C ALA A 209 -30.57 11.86 8.72
N LEU A 210 -29.96 13.00 8.42
CA LEU A 210 -28.95 13.63 9.27
C LEU A 210 -29.61 14.12 10.58
N ASP A 211 -30.76 14.81 10.48
CA ASP A 211 -31.56 15.26 11.63
C ASP A 211 -31.96 14.06 12.52
N PHE A 212 -32.40 12.97 11.90
CA PHE A 212 -32.73 11.74 12.62
C PHE A 212 -31.52 11.19 13.39
N LEU A 213 -30.32 11.13 12.74
CA LEU A 213 -29.10 10.65 13.38
C LEU A 213 -28.73 11.51 14.59
N GLU A 214 -28.75 12.83 14.46
CA GLU A 214 -28.43 13.74 15.56
C GLU A 214 -29.39 13.59 16.72
N GLN A 215 -30.70 13.52 16.45
CA GLN A 215 -31.73 13.30 17.48
C GLN A 215 -31.60 11.93 18.16
N LYS A 216 -31.34 10.88 17.38
CA LYS A 216 -31.25 9.50 17.89
C LYS A 216 -29.97 9.26 18.70
N THR A 217 -28.86 9.83 18.29
CA THR A 217 -27.55 9.54 18.88
C THR A 217 -27.06 10.60 19.87
N GLY A 218 -27.61 11.80 19.81
CA GLY A 218 -27.11 12.98 20.54
C GLY A 218 -25.70 13.42 20.04
N LYS A 219 -25.27 13.00 18.85
CA LYS A 219 -23.97 13.34 18.27
C LYS A 219 -24.18 14.16 17.00
N PRO A 220 -23.43 15.25 16.79
CA PRO A 220 -23.55 16.04 15.58
C PRO A 220 -23.01 15.26 14.36
N VAL A 221 -23.67 15.43 13.21
CA VAL A 221 -23.12 15.02 11.92
C VAL A 221 -22.24 16.16 11.41
N LEU A 222 -20.93 15.92 11.33
CA LEU A 222 -19.95 16.94 10.94
C LEU A 222 -19.90 17.16 9.42
N GLY A 223 -20.42 16.24 8.64
CA GLY A 223 -20.46 16.40 7.21
C GLY A 223 -20.78 15.14 6.44
N VAL A 224 -21.01 15.36 5.14
CA VAL A 224 -21.25 14.33 4.14
C VAL A 224 -20.18 14.48 3.06
N ILE A 225 -19.28 13.49 3.00
CA ILE A 225 -18.19 13.47 2.02
C ILE A 225 -18.70 12.83 0.74
N PRO A 226 -18.55 13.47 -0.41
CA PRO A 226 -18.95 12.87 -1.68
C PRO A 226 -18.05 11.66 -2.02
N HIS A 227 -18.57 10.78 -2.85
CA HIS A 227 -17.73 9.78 -3.50
C HIS A 227 -16.69 10.49 -4.37
N ILE A 228 -15.43 10.11 -4.25
CA ILE A 228 -14.33 10.70 -5.00
C ILE A 228 -13.78 9.62 -5.92
N ASP A 229 -13.97 9.79 -7.22
CA ASP A 229 -13.41 8.89 -8.22
C ASP A 229 -11.94 9.26 -8.50
N ALA A 230 -11.12 8.27 -8.88
CA ALA A 230 -9.74 8.44 -9.33
C ALA A 230 -8.89 9.33 -8.39
N LEU A 231 -8.80 8.94 -7.12
CA LEU A 231 -8.08 9.70 -6.09
C LEU A 231 -6.59 9.92 -6.42
N GLY A 232 -5.93 8.96 -7.09
CA GLY A 232 -4.49 9.00 -7.38
C GLY A 232 -3.63 8.96 -6.10
N ILE A 233 -4.12 8.32 -5.05
CA ILE A 233 -3.45 8.14 -3.75
C ILE A 233 -3.28 6.64 -3.52
N ASP A 234 -2.12 6.25 -3.02
CA ASP A 234 -1.79 4.86 -2.74
C ASP A 234 -2.87 4.18 -1.87
N GLU A 235 -3.32 3.03 -2.30
CA GLU A 235 -4.34 2.27 -1.60
C GLU A 235 -3.73 1.33 -0.55
N GLU A 236 -4.50 1.08 0.52
CA GLU A 236 -4.02 0.33 1.68
C GLU A 236 -3.88 -1.16 1.39
N ASP A 237 -4.87 -1.73 0.71
CA ASP A 237 -4.92 -3.16 0.44
C ASP A 237 -5.40 -3.49 -0.98
N SER A 238 -5.22 -4.76 -1.33
CA SER A 238 -5.55 -5.27 -2.66
C SER A 238 -7.05 -5.48 -2.90
N VAL A 239 -7.93 -5.15 -1.97
CA VAL A 239 -9.40 -5.28 -2.16
C VAL A 239 -9.89 -4.29 -3.22
N SER A 240 -9.25 -3.14 -3.30
CA SER A 240 -9.51 -2.17 -4.36
C SER A 240 -9.20 -2.73 -5.76
N LEU A 241 -8.20 -3.61 -5.85
CA LEU A 241 -7.92 -4.30 -7.12
C LEU A 241 -9.07 -5.23 -7.53
N ASP A 242 -9.88 -5.73 -6.59
CA ASP A 242 -11.03 -6.60 -6.91
C ASP A 242 -12.20 -5.80 -7.51
N GLU A 243 -12.23 -4.50 -7.33
CA GLU A 243 -13.18 -3.57 -7.97
C GLU A 243 -12.66 -3.03 -9.32
N GLN A 244 -11.37 -3.24 -9.64
CA GLN A 244 -10.76 -2.84 -10.89
C GLN A 244 -11.06 -3.83 -12.01
N HIS A 245 -10.93 -3.38 -13.25
CA HIS A 245 -11.19 -4.20 -14.43
C HIS A 245 -10.13 -5.29 -14.57
N TYR A 246 -10.61 -6.54 -14.59
CA TYR A 246 -9.81 -7.72 -14.92
C TYR A 246 -9.98 -8.09 -16.39
N GLY A 247 -8.91 -8.67 -16.94
CA GLY A 247 -8.91 -9.16 -18.29
C GLY A 247 -8.64 -8.08 -19.33
N ASP A 248 -8.70 -8.52 -20.56
CA ASP A 248 -8.36 -7.75 -21.73
C ASP A 248 -9.32 -6.55 -21.91
N THR A 249 -9.02 -5.44 -21.24
CA THR A 249 -9.72 -4.20 -21.52
C THR A 249 -9.35 -3.73 -22.92
N ALA A 250 -10.36 -3.42 -23.75
CA ALA A 250 -10.12 -2.84 -25.05
C ALA A 250 -9.29 -1.55 -24.89
N ALA A 251 -8.01 -1.64 -25.24
CA ALA A 251 -7.15 -0.47 -25.29
C ALA A 251 -7.66 0.46 -26.38
N PHE A 252 -7.63 1.76 -26.15
CA PHE A 252 -7.86 2.73 -27.21
C PHE A 252 -6.69 2.70 -28.19
N ASP A 253 -6.94 3.08 -29.44
CA ASP A 253 -5.87 3.17 -30.44
C ASP A 253 -4.68 3.99 -29.89
N GLY A 254 -3.50 3.40 -29.94
CA GLY A 254 -2.25 4.01 -29.49
C GLY A 254 -1.88 3.79 -28.02
N GLN A 255 -2.67 3.06 -27.24
CA GLN A 255 -2.30 2.63 -25.88
C GLN A 255 -1.51 1.32 -25.91
N LEU A 256 -0.53 1.25 -24.99
CA LEU A 256 0.21 0.03 -24.67
C LEU A 256 -0.60 -0.81 -23.66
N ARG A 257 -0.65 -2.10 -23.89
CA ARG A 257 -1.35 -3.07 -23.03
C ARG A 257 -0.36 -3.71 -22.07
N ILE A 258 -0.47 -3.42 -20.78
CA ILE A 258 0.43 -3.94 -19.76
C ILE A 258 -0.35 -4.85 -18.81
N ALA A 259 0.02 -6.13 -18.79
CA ALA A 259 -0.59 -7.15 -17.94
C ALA A 259 0.22 -7.35 -16.65
N VAL A 260 -0.41 -7.17 -15.50
CA VAL A 260 0.15 -7.50 -14.18
C VAL A 260 -0.43 -8.83 -13.72
N ILE A 261 0.42 -9.81 -13.44
CA ILE A 261 -0.03 -11.11 -12.94
C ILE A 261 -0.51 -10.99 -11.50
N ARG A 262 -1.80 -11.22 -11.29
CA ARG A 262 -2.43 -11.14 -9.97
C ARG A 262 -2.29 -12.46 -9.22
N THR A 263 -1.30 -12.56 -8.36
CA THR A 263 -1.11 -13.71 -7.48
C THR A 263 -1.87 -13.55 -6.16
N PRO A 264 -2.18 -14.64 -5.44
CA PRO A 264 -2.91 -14.60 -4.16
C PRO A 264 -2.21 -13.80 -3.06
N LYS A 265 -0.87 -13.75 -3.10
CA LYS A 265 -0.03 -13.03 -2.12
C LYS A 265 0.72 -11.86 -2.74
N LEU A 266 0.15 -11.30 -3.82
CA LEU A 266 0.65 -10.08 -4.43
C LEU A 266 0.90 -9.02 -3.35
N SER A 267 2.10 -8.45 -3.35
CA SER A 267 2.51 -7.41 -2.41
C SER A 267 3.11 -6.22 -3.17
N ASN A 268 3.01 -5.04 -2.56
CA ASN A 268 3.55 -3.80 -3.13
C ASN A 268 3.02 -3.50 -4.55
N PHE A 269 1.72 -3.72 -4.77
CA PHE A 269 1.08 -3.47 -6.07
C PHE A 269 1.13 -2.00 -6.49
N THR A 270 1.41 -1.09 -5.56
CA THR A 270 1.68 0.33 -5.85
C THR A 270 2.89 0.55 -6.76
N ASP A 271 3.76 -0.45 -6.96
CA ASP A 271 4.83 -0.41 -7.98
C ASP A 271 4.31 -0.14 -9.40
N PHE A 272 3.02 -0.36 -9.64
CA PHE A 272 2.40 -0.23 -10.97
C PHE A 272 1.49 0.99 -11.10
N ASP A 273 1.26 1.76 -10.02
CA ASP A 273 0.35 2.90 -10.02
C ASP A 273 0.79 3.99 -11.00
N ALA A 274 2.10 4.27 -11.05
CA ALA A 274 2.64 5.24 -11.99
C ALA A 274 2.43 4.84 -13.46
N LEU A 275 2.49 3.53 -13.77
CA LEU A 275 2.19 3.01 -15.10
C LEU A 275 0.69 3.10 -15.42
N ALA A 276 -0.18 2.80 -14.44
CA ALA A 276 -1.63 2.85 -14.61
C ALA A 276 -2.16 4.27 -14.90
N HIS A 277 -1.42 5.29 -14.48
CA HIS A 277 -1.79 6.69 -14.70
C HIS A 277 -1.21 7.29 -15.99
N GLU A 278 -0.35 6.57 -16.72
CA GLU A 278 0.14 7.04 -18.01
C GLU A 278 -0.99 7.03 -19.04
N PRO A 279 -1.24 8.14 -19.77
CA PRO A 279 -2.39 8.24 -20.68
C PRO A 279 -2.30 7.30 -21.88
N ASP A 280 -1.10 6.84 -22.22
CA ASP A 280 -0.84 5.89 -23.30
C ASP A 280 -0.68 4.43 -22.82
N VAL A 281 -1.15 4.11 -21.62
CA VAL A 281 -1.11 2.77 -21.04
C VAL A 281 -2.51 2.29 -20.66
N ALA A 282 -2.83 1.07 -21.04
CA ALA A 282 -3.95 0.29 -20.53
C ALA A 282 -3.38 -0.83 -19.65
N LEU A 283 -3.29 -0.57 -18.34
CA LEU A 283 -2.83 -1.54 -17.36
C LEU A 283 -4.00 -2.35 -16.83
N TYR A 284 -3.84 -3.67 -16.76
CA TYR A 284 -4.86 -4.59 -16.25
C TYR A 284 -4.24 -5.74 -15.47
N TYR A 285 -5.04 -6.30 -14.54
CA TYR A 285 -4.63 -7.43 -13.72
C TYR A 285 -5.16 -8.75 -14.29
N VAL A 286 -4.35 -9.82 -14.17
CA VAL A 286 -4.60 -11.12 -14.79
C VAL A 286 -4.57 -12.22 -13.73
N ARG A 287 -5.65 -12.99 -13.59
CA ARG A 287 -5.77 -14.13 -12.67
C ARG A 287 -5.84 -15.47 -13.37
N THR A 288 -6.29 -15.46 -14.63
CA THR A 288 -6.46 -16.68 -15.44
C THR A 288 -5.77 -16.54 -16.79
N PRO A 289 -5.44 -17.66 -17.46
CA PRO A 289 -4.84 -17.63 -18.78
C PRO A 289 -5.66 -16.84 -19.83
N GLU A 290 -6.98 -16.91 -19.72
CA GLU A 290 -7.91 -16.25 -20.66
C GLU A 290 -7.86 -14.73 -20.53
N GLU A 291 -7.61 -14.23 -19.32
CA GLU A 291 -7.50 -12.79 -19.05
C GLU A 291 -6.18 -12.18 -19.58
N LEU A 292 -5.15 -13.00 -19.87
CA LEU A 292 -3.84 -12.50 -20.29
C LEU A 292 -3.89 -11.83 -21.68
N GLY A 293 -4.61 -12.43 -22.62
CA GLY A 293 -4.71 -11.88 -23.98
C GLY A 293 -3.36 -11.72 -24.68
N HIS A 294 -3.16 -10.57 -25.31
CA HIS A 294 -1.93 -10.22 -26.05
C HIS A 294 -1.32 -8.92 -25.50
N PRO A 295 -0.62 -8.95 -24.35
CA PRO A 295 0.00 -7.77 -23.78
C PRO A 295 1.28 -7.37 -24.52
N ASP A 296 1.60 -6.06 -24.44
CA ASP A 296 2.87 -5.50 -24.90
C ASP A 296 3.99 -5.68 -23.88
N LEU A 297 3.61 -5.86 -22.60
CA LEU A 297 4.50 -6.17 -21.48
C LEU A 297 3.74 -7.00 -20.44
N ILE A 298 4.40 -8.03 -19.92
CA ILE A 298 3.93 -8.79 -18.75
C ILE A 298 4.77 -8.38 -17.54
N LEU A 299 4.10 -8.07 -16.41
CA LEU A 299 4.72 -7.75 -15.14
C LEU A 299 4.45 -8.86 -14.12
N LEU A 300 5.51 -9.44 -13.55
CA LEU A 300 5.44 -10.31 -12.38
C LEU A 300 5.70 -9.47 -11.13
N PRO A 301 4.72 -9.32 -10.24
CA PRO A 301 4.82 -8.45 -9.08
C PRO A 301 5.63 -9.05 -7.94
N GLY A 302 5.87 -8.24 -6.92
CA GLY A 302 6.31 -8.70 -5.61
C GLY A 302 5.28 -9.65 -4.96
N SER A 303 5.77 -10.56 -4.15
CA SER A 303 4.94 -11.53 -3.43
C SER A 303 5.37 -11.63 -1.96
N LYS A 304 4.39 -11.82 -1.06
CA LYS A 304 4.67 -12.13 0.35
C LYS A 304 5.03 -13.61 0.55
N ASN A 305 4.65 -14.47 -0.38
CA ASN A 305 5.04 -15.88 -0.41
C ASN A 305 5.30 -16.28 -1.86
N THR A 306 6.54 -16.04 -2.28
CA THR A 306 7.00 -16.21 -3.66
C THR A 306 6.81 -17.65 -4.15
N THR A 307 7.12 -18.62 -3.30
CA THR A 307 7.03 -20.05 -3.64
C THR A 307 5.58 -20.48 -3.89
N GLU A 308 4.66 -20.15 -2.98
CA GLU A 308 3.25 -20.50 -3.14
C GLU A 308 2.60 -19.79 -4.33
N ASP A 309 2.94 -18.52 -4.55
CA ASP A 309 2.45 -17.79 -5.71
C ASP A 309 2.99 -18.36 -7.03
N LEU A 310 4.25 -18.80 -7.09
CA LEU A 310 4.81 -19.50 -8.25
C LEU A 310 4.09 -20.84 -8.52
N LEU A 311 3.80 -21.62 -7.47
CA LEU A 311 3.04 -22.86 -7.59
C LEU A 311 1.60 -22.58 -8.06
N HIS A 312 0.99 -21.51 -7.56
CA HIS A 312 -0.35 -21.10 -7.97
C HIS A 312 -0.41 -20.74 -9.45
N ILE A 313 0.49 -19.90 -9.98
CA ILE A 313 0.46 -19.53 -11.41
C ILE A 313 0.69 -20.72 -12.34
N ARG A 314 1.41 -21.77 -11.88
CA ARG A 314 1.52 -23.05 -12.58
C ARG A 314 0.22 -23.84 -12.52
N GLN A 315 -0.37 -23.95 -11.35
CA GLN A 315 -1.59 -24.72 -11.14
C GLN A 315 -2.77 -24.18 -11.96
N VAL A 316 -2.90 -22.86 -12.08
CA VAL A 316 -3.98 -22.25 -12.86
C VAL A 316 -3.65 -22.14 -14.37
N GLY A 317 -2.48 -22.58 -14.81
CA GLY A 317 -2.07 -22.56 -16.22
C GLY A 317 -1.49 -21.21 -16.70
N LEU A 318 -1.37 -20.21 -15.84
CA LEU A 318 -0.80 -18.89 -16.20
C LEU A 318 0.67 -18.99 -16.60
N ALA A 319 1.46 -19.89 -16.00
CA ALA A 319 2.87 -20.09 -16.37
C ALA A 319 3.02 -20.50 -17.85
N ASP A 320 2.13 -21.36 -18.35
CA ASP A 320 2.15 -21.80 -19.76
C ASP A 320 1.64 -20.70 -20.70
N ALA A 321 0.64 -19.92 -20.28
CA ALA A 321 0.17 -18.76 -21.05
C ALA A 321 1.28 -17.68 -21.15
N ILE A 322 1.97 -17.38 -20.05
CA ILE A 322 3.13 -16.47 -20.03
C ILE A 322 4.21 -16.99 -20.99
N ARG A 323 4.53 -18.29 -20.93
CA ARG A 323 5.52 -18.91 -21.82
C ARG A 323 5.15 -18.76 -23.29
N THR A 324 3.88 -18.91 -23.61
CA THR A 324 3.37 -18.72 -24.97
C THR A 324 3.58 -17.28 -25.45
N CYS A 325 3.20 -16.29 -24.64
CA CYS A 325 3.40 -14.87 -24.94
C CYS A 325 4.89 -14.52 -25.08
N VAL A 326 5.76 -14.99 -24.17
CA VAL A 326 7.20 -14.73 -24.21
C VAL A 326 7.83 -15.38 -25.45
N THR A 327 7.43 -16.59 -25.82
CA THR A 327 7.89 -17.25 -27.04
C THR A 327 7.44 -16.50 -28.30
N ALA A 328 6.26 -15.90 -28.28
CA ALA A 328 5.77 -15.02 -29.35
C ALA A 328 6.48 -13.65 -29.37
N GLY A 329 7.30 -13.36 -28.37
CA GLY A 329 8.14 -12.16 -28.31
C GLY A 329 7.69 -11.11 -27.29
N THR A 330 6.63 -11.32 -26.53
CA THR A 330 6.20 -10.39 -25.49
C THR A 330 7.29 -10.26 -24.40
N PRO A 331 7.73 -9.05 -24.02
CA PRO A 331 8.66 -8.85 -22.94
C PRO A 331 8.04 -9.15 -21.58
N LEU A 332 8.91 -9.52 -20.62
CA LEU A 332 8.54 -9.92 -19.27
C LEU A 332 9.44 -9.21 -18.26
N PHE A 333 8.86 -8.56 -17.26
CA PHE A 333 9.61 -7.87 -16.21
C PHE A 333 9.16 -8.32 -14.83
N GLY A 334 10.09 -8.74 -13.97
CA GLY A 334 9.82 -9.19 -12.60
C GLY A 334 10.32 -8.19 -11.55
N ILE A 335 9.51 -7.93 -10.53
CA ILE A 335 9.90 -7.12 -9.38
C ILE A 335 9.92 -8.00 -8.14
N CYS A 336 11.04 -7.99 -7.38
CA CYS A 336 11.20 -8.65 -6.09
C CYS A 336 10.84 -10.17 -6.18
N GLY A 337 9.73 -10.61 -5.62
CA GLY A 337 9.26 -12.00 -5.75
C GLY A 337 9.08 -12.42 -7.22
N GLY A 338 8.56 -11.53 -8.06
CA GLY A 338 8.46 -11.77 -9.50
C GLY A 338 9.82 -11.95 -10.16
N TYR A 339 10.83 -11.20 -9.76
CA TYR A 339 12.19 -11.38 -10.22
C TYR A 339 12.76 -12.75 -9.80
N GLN A 340 12.51 -13.16 -8.55
CA GLN A 340 12.90 -14.49 -8.05
C GLN A 340 12.22 -15.62 -8.85
N MET A 341 10.94 -15.46 -9.22
CA MET A 341 10.21 -16.43 -10.04
C MET A 341 10.79 -16.61 -11.45
N LEU A 342 11.44 -15.57 -12.02
CA LEU A 342 12.09 -15.65 -13.33
C LEU A 342 13.29 -16.58 -13.36
N GLY A 343 13.87 -16.91 -12.21
CA GLY A 343 15.03 -17.76 -12.06
C GLY A 343 14.79 -19.24 -12.39
N GLU A 344 15.86 -20.02 -12.26
CA GLU A 344 15.83 -21.48 -12.45
C GLU A 344 15.24 -22.19 -11.23
N ARG A 345 15.53 -21.67 -10.01
CA ARG A 345 15.17 -22.33 -8.76
C ARG A 345 15.06 -21.38 -7.58
N ILE A 346 14.09 -21.65 -6.71
CA ILE A 346 13.93 -21.02 -5.40
C ILE A 346 14.12 -22.10 -4.33
N SER A 347 15.02 -21.86 -3.37
CA SER A 347 15.32 -22.76 -2.26
C SER A 347 14.96 -22.10 -0.92
N ASP A 348 14.26 -22.82 -0.04
CA ASP A 348 13.88 -22.35 1.30
C ASP A 348 14.26 -23.40 2.38
N PRO A 349 15.56 -23.65 2.59
CA PRO A 349 16.02 -24.70 3.51
C PRO A 349 15.70 -24.42 4.98
N LEU A 350 15.28 -23.20 5.30
CA LEU A 350 14.90 -22.80 6.67
C LEU A 350 13.39 -22.66 6.84
N HIS A 351 12.60 -22.95 5.79
CA HIS A 351 11.15 -22.78 5.79
C HIS A 351 10.70 -21.37 6.25
N THR A 352 11.38 -20.34 5.73
CA THR A 352 11.12 -18.95 6.09
C THR A 352 9.84 -18.38 5.46
N GLU A 353 9.50 -18.88 4.26
CA GLU A 353 8.30 -18.46 3.52
C GLU A 353 7.36 -19.62 3.21
N SER A 354 7.88 -20.82 2.94
CA SER A 354 7.07 -21.98 2.52
C SER A 354 7.51 -23.28 3.19
N GLU A 355 6.70 -24.33 3.03
CA GLU A 355 7.03 -25.68 3.49
C GLU A 355 7.84 -26.48 2.45
N HIS A 356 8.20 -25.88 1.32
CA HIS A 356 8.95 -26.53 0.25
C HIS A 356 10.44 -26.19 0.35
N ASP A 357 11.29 -27.21 0.44
CA ASP A 357 12.75 -27.01 0.45
C ASP A 357 13.26 -26.35 -0.85
N VAL A 358 12.70 -26.77 -1.98
CA VAL A 358 13.10 -26.31 -3.32
C VAL A 358 11.91 -26.34 -4.27
N VAL A 359 11.76 -25.26 -5.05
CA VAL A 359 10.80 -25.18 -6.15
C VAL A 359 11.53 -24.68 -7.41
N GLU A 360 11.28 -25.34 -8.54
CA GLU A 360 11.75 -24.89 -9.85
C GLU A 360 11.17 -23.51 -10.16
N GLY A 361 11.99 -22.58 -10.70
CA GLY A 361 11.54 -21.28 -11.19
C GLY A 361 10.93 -21.35 -12.60
N LEU A 362 10.65 -20.22 -13.20
CA LEU A 362 10.15 -20.17 -14.59
C LEU A 362 11.26 -20.41 -15.63
N GLY A 363 12.52 -20.31 -15.22
CA GLY A 363 13.70 -20.66 -16.03
C GLY A 363 14.00 -19.68 -17.16
N TYR A 364 13.66 -18.41 -16.98
CA TYR A 364 13.94 -17.36 -17.97
C TYR A 364 15.30 -16.66 -17.77
N LEU A 365 15.81 -16.65 -16.54
CA LEU A 365 17.08 -16.04 -16.18
C LEU A 365 17.97 -17.07 -15.46
N PRO A 366 19.29 -17.10 -15.70
CA PRO A 366 20.21 -18.06 -15.10
C PRO A 366 20.55 -17.67 -13.64
N LEU A 367 19.54 -17.58 -12.81
CA LEU A 367 19.66 -17.22 -11.40
C LEU A 367 18.97 -18.24 -10.50
N THR A 368 19.49 -18.37 -9.29
CA THR A 368 18.88 -19.15 -8.21
C THR A 368 18.73 -18.26 -7.00
N THR A 369 17.59 -18.39 -6.30
CA THR A 369 17.35 -17.66 -5.05
C THR A 369 17.33 -18.64 -3.88
N THR A 370 18.04 -18.29 -2.81
CA THR A 370 17.99 -19.04 -1.55
C THR A 370 17.46 -18.15 -0.45
N PHE A 371 16.33 -18.49 0.15
CA PHE A 371 15.78 -17.70 1.24
C PHE A 371 16.66 -17.83 2.49
N ALA A 372 16.84 -16.70 3.17
CA ALA A 372 17.63 -16.55 4.38
C ALA A 372 16.77 -16.01 5.52
N ALA A 373 17.20 -16.24 6.74
CA ALA A 373 16.47 -15.76 7.93
C ALA A 373 16.45 -14.21 8.04
N ARG A 374 17.39 -13.52 7.36
CA ARG A 374 17.50 -12.07 7.40
C ARG A 374 16.76 -11.42 6.25
N LYS A 375 15.91 -10.44 6.57
CA LYS A 375 15.23 -9.59 5.61
C LYS A 375 16.09 -8.41 5.21
N HIS A 376 16.15 -8.12 3.92
CA HIS A 376 16.79 -6.91 3.39
C HIS A 376 15.75 -5.79 3.36
N LEU A 377 16.01 -4.72 4.12
CA LEU A 377 15.14 -3.55 4.25
C LEU A 377 16.01 -2.31 4.06
N ARG A 378 15.92 -1.62 2.94
CA ARG A 378 16.77 -0.45 2.65
C ARG A 378 16.10 0.50 1.66
N GLN A 379 16.25 1.79 1.89
CA GLN A 379 16.07 2.80 0.84
C GLN A 379 17.28 2.75 -0.10
N VAL A 380 17.05 2.90 -1.39
CA VAL A 380 18.09 2.85 -2.40
C VAL A 380 18.01 4.02 -3.37
N THR A 381 19.17 4.43 -3.85
CA THR A 381 19.32 5.23 -5.06
C THR A 381 20.02 4.39 -6.09
N ALA A 382 19.47 4.29 -7.29
CA ALA A 382 20.01 3.45 -8.34
C ALA A 382 20.39 4.27 -9.58
N ASP A 383 21.51 3.91 -10.18
CA ASP A 383 21.90 4.36 -11.51
C ASP A 383 21.74 3.20 -12.48
N CYS A 384 21.12 3.46 -13.60
CA CYS A 384 21.07 2.58 -14.74
C CYS A 384 21.89 3.20 -15.87
N ALA A 385 23.12 2.74 -16.06
CA ALA A 385 24.00 3.28 -17.11
C ALA A 385 23.73 2.64 -18.48
N ALA A 386 23.36 1.36 -18.49
CA ALA A 386 23.05 0.61 -19.69
C ALA A 386 22.10 -0.54 -19.38
N PHE A 387 20.84 -0.35 -19.64
CA PHE A 387 19.83 -1.39 -19.56
C PHE A 387 19.41 -1.77 -20.99
N PRO A 388 19.89 -2.91 -21.52
CA PRO A 388 19.66 -3.32 -22.90
C PRO A 388 18.24 -3.89 -23.08
N PHE A 389 17.24 -3.09 -22.76
CA PHE A 389 15.84 -3.51 -22.86
C PHE A 389 15.30 -3.29 -24.26
N LEU A 390 14.87 -4.37 -24.90
CA LEU A 390 14.28 -4.39 -26.25
C LEU A 390 15.21 -3.83 -27.34
N GLY A 391 16.51 -4.15 -27.23
CA GLY A 391 17.51 -3.88 -28.27
C GLY A 391 18.26 -2.57 -28.13
N GLU A 392 17.82 -1.64 -27.30
CA GLU A 392 18.55 -0.40 -27.07
C GLU A 392 18.75 -0.14 -25.58
N ASN A 393 19.83 0.54 -25.24
CA ASN A 393 20.15 0.86 -23.87
C ASN A 393 19.27 1.99 -23.33
N ILE A 394 18.68 1.75 -22.18
CA ILE A 394 18.08 2.78 -21.33
C ILE A 394 19.14 3.24 -20.33
N SER A 395 19.31 4.56 -20.19
CA SER A 395 20.23 5.16 -19.23
C SER A 395 19.51 6.21 -18.41
N VAL A 396 19.47 6.01 -17.09
CA VAL A 396 18.83 6.90 -16.12
C VAL A 396 19.66 6.92 -14.84
N HIS A 397 19.77 8.08 -14.20
CA HIS A 397 20.55 8.25 -12.99
C HIS A 397 19.70 8.78 -11.83
N GLY A 398 20.07 8.37 -10.62
CA GLY A 398 19.45 8.87 -9.39
C GLY A 398 18.03 8.40 -9.15
N MET A 399 17.62 7.27 -9.72
CA MET A 399 16.33 6.65 -9.46
C MET A 399 16.22 6.31 -7.97
N ARG A 400 15.09 6.64 -7.35
CA ARG A 400 14.82 6.33 -5.94
C ARG A 400 13.89 5.14 -5.84
N GLY A 401 14.14 4.27 -4.87
CA GLY A 401 13.32 3.12 -4.58
C GLY A 401 13.69 2.48 -3.26
N TYR A 402 13.23 1.28 -3.02
CA TYR A 402 13.56 0.53 -1.81
C TYR A 402 13.67 -0.96 -2.09
N GLU A 403 14.49 -1.66 -1.30
CA GLU A 403 14.58 -3.12 -1.26
C GLU A 403 13.81 -3.65 -0.05
N ILE A 404 12.95 -4.63 -0.27
CA ILE A 404 12.21 -5.33 0.79
C ILE A 404 12.03 -6.80 0.41
N HIS A 405 13.02 -7.63 0.66
CA HIS A 405 12.97 -9.04 0.26
C HIS A 405 13.69 -9.96 1.27
N MET A 406 13.37 -11.24 1.19
CA MET A 406 14.14 -12.31 1.82
C MET A 406 14.86 -13.10 0.73
N GLY A 407 16.02 -13.63 1.07
CA GLY A 407 16.81 -14.44 0.16
C GLY A 407 17.87 -13.69 -0.63
N ASP A 408 18.88 -14.45 -0.96
CA ASP A 408 20.04 -14.04 -1.74
C ASP A 408 19.98 -14.69 -3.13
N THR A 409 20.27 -13.91 -4.17
CA THR A 409 20.31 -14.38 -5.56
C THR A 409 21.75 -14.63 -6.00
N ALA A 410 21.97 -15.83 -6.52
CA ALA A 410 23.22 -16.24 -7.17
C ALA A 410 22.99 -16.49 -8.66
N PHE A 411 24.02 -16.27 -9.48
CA PHE A 411 23.98 -16.43 -10.92
C PHE A 411 24.84 -17.64 -11.34
N ALA A 412 24.29 -18.49 -12.21
CA ALA A 412 24.99 -19.63 -12.75
C ALA A 412 26.03 -19.25 -13.82
N GLU A 413 25.81 -18.11 -14.48
CA GLU A 413 26.69 -17.57 -15.52
C GLU A 413 26.70 -16.03 -15.45
N GLU A 414 27.55 -15.40 -16.22
CA GLU A 414 27.63 -13.94 -16.31
C GLU A 414 26.37 -13.38 -17.00
N VAL A 415 25.67 -12.47 -16.34
CA VAL A 415 24.48 -11.80 -16.85
C VAL A 415 24.64 -10.29 -16.79
N CYS A 416 23.95 -9.58 -17.67
CA CYS A 416 23.85 -8.13 -17.58
C CYS A 416 23.06 -7.76 -16.33
N ARG A 417 23.70 -7.03 -15.41
CA ARG A 417 23.10 -6.46 -14.20
C ARG A 417 23.00 -4.95 -14.38
N PRO A 418 21.81 -4.43 -14.72
CA PRO A 418 21.71 -3.06 -15.24
C PRO A 418 21.74 -1.98 -14.16
N PHE A 419 21.39 -2.30 -12.91
CA PHE A 419 21.20 -1.31 -11.85
C PHE A 419 22.38 -1.31 -10.89
N ARG A 420 23.04 -0.17 -10.78
CA ARG A 420 24.04 0.09 -9.75
C ARG A 420 23.36 0.80 -8.58
N ILE A 421 23.21 0.10 -7.48
CA ILE A 421 22.55 0.61 -6.27
C ILE A 421 23.58 1.23 -5.33
N VAL A 422 23.29 2.45 -4.85
CA VAL A 422 23.94 3.05 -3.69
C VAL A 422 22.93 2.97 -2.54
N ARG A 423 23.29 2.26 -1.47
CA ARG A 423 22.42 2.05 -0.31
C ARG A 423 22.55 3.19 0.68
N ALA A 424 21.41 3.69 1.20
CA ALA A 424 21.42 4.71 2.24
C ALA A 424 22.14 4.19 3.49
N GLY A 425 23.03 5.02 4.06
CA GLY A 425 23.80 4.71 5.28
C GLY A 425 25.24 4.18 5.06
N ASN A 426 25.58 3.66 3.88
CA ASN A 426 26.93 3.23 3.51
C ASN A 426 27.26 3.72 2.10
N ALA A 427 27.69 4.97 1.98
CA ALA A 427 28.00 5.61 0.70
C ALA A 427 29.11 4.91 -0.13
N GLU A 428 29.84 3.95 0.47
CA GLU A 428 30.93 3.22 -0.17
C GLU A 428 30.53 1.84 -0.72
N GLU A 429 29.37 1.28 -0.34
CA GLU A 429 28.88 0.00 -0.85
C GLU A 429 27.99 0.21 -2.08
N SER A 430 28.56 0.14 -3.27
CA SER A 430 27.75 0.00 -4.48
C SER A 430 27.56 -1.48 -4.81
N VAL A 431 26.32 -1.88 -4.99
CA VAL A 431 25.94 -3.25 -5.34
C VAL A 431 25.22 -3.23 -6.69
N TRP A 432 25.51 -4.23 -7.51
CA TRP A 432 24.77 -4.42 -8.76
C TRP A 432 23.50 -5.22 -8.48
N ASP A 433 22.37 -4.77 -9.04
CA ASP A 433 21.06 -5.42 -8.94
C ASP A 433 20.48 -5.70 -10.33
N GLY A 434 19.50 -6.61 -10.30
CA GLY A 434 18.76 -7.03 -11.48
C GLY A 434 19.48 -8.02 -12.35
N ALA A 435 18.80 -8.46 -13.37
CA ALA A 435 19.32 -9.26 -14.47
C ALA A 435 18.52 -9.02 -15.74
N VAL A 436 19.18 -9.20 -16.90
CA VAL A 436 18.55 -9.07 -18.22
C VAL A 436 18.95 -10.28 -19.05
N SER A 437 17.97 -10.88 -19.75
CA SER A 437 18.24 -11.94 -20.74
C SER A 437 19.11 -11.45 -21.90
N ALA A 438 19.83 -12.36 -22.53
CA ALA A 438 20.73 -12.03 -23.63
C ALA A 438 20.06 -11.31 -24.81
N ASP A 439 18.77 -11.54 -25.03
CA ASP A 439 17.97 -10.89 -26.06
C ASP A 439 17.27 -9.58 -25.58
N GLY A 440 17.49 -9.19 -24.34
CA GLY A 440 16.95 -7.96 -23.76
C GLY A 440 15.44 -7.94 -23.51
N ARG A 441 14.73 -9.07 -23.65
CA ARG A 441 13.28 -9.12 -23.52
C ARG A 441 12.79 -9.47 -22.13
N ILE A 442 13.63 -10.10 -21.33
CA ILE A 442 13.28 -10.52 -19.99
C ILE A 442 14.20 -9.85 -19.01
N ALA A 443 13.64 -9.18 -18.02
CA ALA A 443 14.40 -8.48 -17.01
C ALA A 443 13.73 -8.56 -15.63
N GLY A 444 14.49 -8.29 -14.60
CA GLY A 444 13.96 -8.18 -13.24
C GLY A 444 14.92 -7.46 -12.31
N THR A 445 14.39 -7.02 -11.16
CA THR A 445 15.09 -6.23 -10.13
C THR A 445 14.47 -6.46 -8.77
N TYR A 446 15.23 -6.20 -7.70
CA TYR A 446 14.71 -6.10 -6.34
C TYR A 446 14.20 -4.70 -5.98
N ILE A 447 14.40 -3.70 -6.84
CA ILE A 447 14.02 -2.31 -6.57
C ILE A 447 12.51 -2.15 -6.71
N HIS A 448 11.82 -1.91 -5.61
CA HIS A 448 10.44 -1.43 -5.59
C HIS A 448 10.40 0.07 -5.89
N GLY A 449 9.32 0.53 -6.53
CA GLY A 449 9.15 1.92 -6.94
C GLY A 449 10.00 2.31 -8.17
N ILE A 450 10.56 1.34 -8.91
CA ILE A 450 11.41 1.64 -10.07
C ILE A 450 10.63 2.38 -11.17
N PHE A 451 9.33 2.10 -11.32
CA PHE A 451 8.46 2.80 -12.27
C PHE A 451 7.93 4.14 -11.75
N ASP A 452 8.19 4.49 -10.48
CA ASP A 452 7.87 5.83 -9.95
C ASP A 452 8.79 6.90 -10.56
N ASP A 453 10.00 6.50 -11.02
CA ASP A 453 10.89 7.37 -11.76
C ASP A 453 10.34 7.68 -13.15
N ASP A 454 10.03 8.95 -13.40
CA ASP A 454 9.38 9.41 -14.63
C ASP A 454 10.23 9.13 -15.89
N HIS A 455 11.57 9.22 -15.78
CA HIS A 455 12.48 9.02 -16.91
C HIS A 455 12.63 7.53 -17.25
N PHE A 456 12.79 6.68 -16.23
CA PHE A 456 12.88 5.23 -16.43
C PHE A 456 11.56 4.68 -16.97
N ARG A 457 10.45 5.02 -16.35
CA ARG A 457 9.10 4.62 -16.81
C ARG A 457 8.87 5.01 -18.25
N ARG A 458 9.10 6.28 -18.61
CA ARG A 458 8.89 6.77 -19.98
C ARG A 458 9.83 6.12 -20.97
N ALA A 459 11.09 5.87 -20.61
CA ALA A 459 12.03 5.18 -21.48
C ALA A 459 11.58 3.74 -21.78
N VAL A 460 11.14 2.99 -20.77
CA VAL A 460 10.59 1.62 -20.97
C VAL A 460 9.37 1.66 -21.90
N LEU A 461 8.42 2.58 -21.67
CA LEU A 461 7.23 2.72 -22.50
C LEU A 461 7.58 3.09 -23.95
N ASN A 462 8.55 3.96 -24.16
CA ASN A 462 9.01 4.34 -25.51
C ASN A 462 9.66 3.16 -26.25
N ARG A 463 10.37 2.25 -25.55
CA ARG A 463 10.85 1.00 -26.18
C ARG A 463 9.71 0.09 -26.61
N LEU A 464 8.64 -0.01 -25.82
CA LEU A 464 7.45 -0.75 -26.20
C LEU A 464 6.74 -0.10 -27.41
N ARG A 465 6.61 1.24 -27.42
CA ARG A 465 6.04 2.01 -28.53
C ARG A 465 6.83 1.80 -29.83
N ALA A 466 8.14 1.86 -29.77
CA ALA A 466 9.00 1.65 -30.95
C ALA A 466 8.81 0.26 -31.59
N ARG A 467 8.54 -0.78 -30.82
CA ARG A 467 8.22 -2.12 -31.35
C ARG A 467 6.96 -2.15 -32.22
N HIS A 468 6.01 -1.26 -31.94
CA HIS A 468 4.77 -1.10 -32.74
C HIS A 468 4.91 -0.03 -33.83
N GLY A 469 6.11 0.52 -34.04
CA GLY A 469 6.32 1.63 -34.99
C GLY A 469 5.64 2.93 -34.57
N MET A 470 5.29 3.07 -33.28
CA MET A 470 4.71 4.29 -32.74
C MET A 470 5.81 5.30 -32.38
N GLU A 471 5.50 6.59 -32.50
CA GLU A 471 6.42 7.65 -32.08
C GLU A 471 6.71 7.63 -30.58
N GLU A 472 7.92 8.01 -30.19
CA GLU A 472 8.28 8.23 -28.80
C GLU A 472 7.53 9.44 -28.25
N LEU A 473 7.10 9.33 -26.98
CA LEU A 473 6.41 10.42 -26.28
C LEU A 473 7.32 11.04 -25.21
N PRO A 474 7.19 12.34 -24.97
CA PRO A 474 7.83 12.97 -23.81
C PRO A 474 7.18 12.49 -22.51
N ILE A 475 7.78 12.83 -21.38
CA ILE A 475 7.16 12.62 -20.06
C ILE A 475 5.85 13.42 -20.00
N GLN A 476 4.73 12.72 -19.97
CA GLN A 476 3.38 13.29 -19.92
C GLN A 476 2.81 13.28 -18.49
N TYR A 477 3.19 12.27 -17.71
CA TYR A 477 2.75 12.08 -16.32
C TYR A 477 3.96 12.17 -15.39
N ARG A 478 3.89 13.07 -14.41
CA ARG A 478 4.92 13.24 -13.37
C ARG A 478 4.38 12.73 -12.05
N TYR A 479 4.72 11.48 -11.71
CA TYR A 479 4.13 10.74 -10.60
C TYR A 479 4.18 11.51 -9.27
N GLY A 480 5.34 12.00 -8.88
CA GLY A 480 5.49 12.74 -7.62
C GLY A 480 4.67 14.03 -7.57
N ALA A 481 4.61 14.80 -8.66
CA ALA A 481 3.84 16.03 -8.73
C ALA A 481 2.32 15.77 -8.72
N GLU A 482 1.87 14.76 -9.46
CA GLU A 482 0.46 14.39 -9.51
C GLU A 482 -0.04 13.83 -8.18
N LYS A 483 0.81 13.11 -7.45
CA LYS A 483 0.52 12.64 -6.10
C LYS A 483 0.32 13.80 -5.12
N GLU A 484 1.18 14.82 -5.16
CA GLU A 484 1.00 16.05 -4.38
C GLU A 484 -0.31 16.77 -4.74
N HIS A 485 -0.62 16.90 -6.03
CA HIS A 485 -1.89 17.45 -6.47
C HIS A 485 -3.10 16.61 -6.02
N ALA A 486 -2.96 15.29 -5.97
CA ALA A 486 -4.01 14.40 -5.46
C ALA A 486 -4.30 14.64 -3.97
N TYR A 487 -3.26 14.80 -3.14
CA TYR A 487 -3.43 15.19 -1.74
C TYR A 487 -4.13 16.55 -1.59
N ASP A 488 -3.77 17.54 -2.42
CA ASP A 488 -4.40 18.86 -2.38
C ASP A 488 -5.88 18.80 -2.80
N ARG A 489 -6.21 18.07 -3.87
CA ARG A 489 -7.60 17.87 -4.32
C ARG A 489 -8.44 17.17 -3.25
N LEU A 490 -7.89 16.11 -2.63
CA LEU A 490 -8.54 15.39 -1.54
C LEU A 490 -8.79 16.30 -0.35
N ALA A 491 -7.77 17.03 0.11
CA ALA A 491 -7.87 17.97 1.22
C ALA A 491 -8.95 19.04 0.96
N ALA A 492 -8.93 19.66 -0.21
CA ALA A 492 -9.92 20.67 -0.60
C ALA A 492 -11.35 20.11 -0.62
N THR A 493 -11.54 18.87 -1.08
CA THR A 493 -12.86 18.23 -1.11
C THR A 493 -13.37 17.93 0.30
N VAL A 494 -12.55 17.36 1.16
CA VAL A 494 -12.93 17.03 2.54
C VAL A 494 -13.15 18.32 3.34
N GLN A 495 -12.31 19.34 3.18
CA GLN A 495 -12.46 20.63 3.88
C GLN A 495 -13.78 21.33 3.56
N ARG A 496 -14.26 21.26 2.30
CA ARG A 496 -15.57 21.83 1.91
C ARG A 496 -16.77 21.01 2.41
N SER A 497 -16.54 19.74 2.72
CA SER A 497 -17.60 18.78 3.07
C SER A 497 -17.77 18.59 4.58
N LEU A 498 -16.79 19.04 5.38
CA LEU A 498 -16.82 18.97 6.84
C LEU A 498 -17.04 20.34 7.47
N ASP A 499 -17.76 20.37 8.59
CA ASP A 499 -17.82 21.53 9.49
C ASP A 499 -16.47 21.66 10.24
N MET A 500 -15.54 22.36 9.61
CA MET A 500 -14.18 22.51 10.12
C MET A 500 -14.11 23.31 11.43
N ASP A 501 -15.05 24.21 11.68
CA ASP A 501 -15.12 24.97 12.93
C ASP A 501 -15.52 24.07 14.11
N LYS A 502 -16.53 23.22 13.92
CA LYS A 502 -16.88 22.20 14.91
C LYS A 502 -15.75 21.19 15.11
N LEU A 503 -15.09 20.74 14.04
CA LEU A 503 -13.94 19.84 14.15
C LEU A 503 -12.81 20.48 14.96
N ALA A 504 -12.48 21.75 14.71
CA ALA A 504 -11.47 22.48 15.47
C ALA A 504 -11.86 22.62 16.96
N ALA A 505 -13.13 22.89 17.24
CA ALA A 505 -13.65 22.96 18.61
C ALA A 505 -13.56 21.59 19.32
N ILE A 506 -13.89 20.49 18.65
CA ILE A 506 -13.77 19.13 19.17
C ILE A 506 -12.31 18.81 19.52
N ILE A 507 -11.37 19.10 18.61
CA ILE A 507 -9.94 18.89 18.84
C ILE A 507 -9.45 19.74 20.02
N ALA A 508 -9.86 21.00 20.10
CA ALA A 508 -9.46 21.90 21.19
C ALA A 508 -9.97 21.42 22.56
N ALA A 509 -11.18 20.88 22.61
CA ALA A 509 -11.82 20.38 23.85
C ALA A 509 -11.30 19.00 24.29
N GLY A 510 -10.70 18.21 23.39
CA GLY A 510 -10.34 16.80 23.60
C GLY A 510 -9.38 16.51 24.75
N ASP A 511 -8.67 17.50 25.28
CA ASP A 511 -7.74 17.35 26.41
C ASP A 511 -8.22 18.07 27.70
N ALA A 512 -9.45 18.55 27.72
CA ALA A 512 -9.99 19.11 28.96
C ALA A 512 -10.18 17.99 30.00
N ARG A 513 -9.43 18.07 31.11
CA ARG A 513 -9.52 17.19 32.28
C ARG A 513 -10.84 17.37 33.00
#